data_06624090b85ff869b8d2d005b100a9c1
#
_entry.id   06624090b85ff869b8d2d005b100a9c1
#
_cell.length_a   1.000
_cell.length_b   1.000
_cell.length_c   1.000
_cell.angle_alpha   90.00
_cell.angle_beta   90.00
_cell.angle_gamma   90.00
#
_symmetry.space_group_name_H-M   'P 1'
#
loop_
_entity.id
_entity.type
_entity.pdbx_description
1 polymer ?
#
loop_
_entity_poly.entity_id
_entity_poly.type
_entity_poly.pdbx_seq_one_letter_code
_entity_poly.pdbx_strand_id
1 'polypeptide(L)'
;MKRFGRGLLSFGLIVAGIFSAAFGLKGFLLSSHFIDGGVTGISMLLASILKAPLSVLILIINLPFVALGYRQIGRAFAIKSVLSIAGLSLCLQFVRFPDVTPDKLLTAVFGGFFIGAGIGLAIRGGAVLDGTEIAALLVSRTSSLLNVGDVILLLNILIFLTAAFFLGVDSALYSILTYAAASRTIEFLLHGIEEYTSIIIISNQSEEIKQALINRLNRGVTVFKGAGGLGSSGVDQAEREILFCVVTRLEIGAVRNAVLELDPNAFITTSSLSDVHGGLVKKPIFH
;
A
#
# COMPACT_ATOMS: atom_id res chain seq x y z
N MET A 1 9.66 16.53 24.54
CA MET A 1 10.56 15.51 23.95
C MET A 1 9.87 14.61 22.90
N LYS A 2 8.68 14.05 23.09
CA LYS A 2 8.01 13.15 22.10
C LYS A 2 7.69 13.79 20.73
N ARG A 3 7.41 15.10 20.64
CA ARG A 3 7.13 15.80 19.36
C ARG A 3 8.39 16.01 18.51
N PHE A 4 9.52 16.28 19.13
CA PHE A 4 10.81 16.49 18.43
C PHE A 4 11.33 15.18 17.83
N GLY A 5 11.24 14.07 18.56
CA GLY A 5 11.62 12.75 18.04
C GLY A 5 10.77 12.29 16.84
N ARG A 6 9.45 12.58 16.84
CA ARG A 6 8.57 12.28 15.69
C ARG A 6 8.93 13.12 14.46
N GLY A 7 9.31 14.38 14.64
CA GLY A 7 9.75 15.23 13.52
C GLY A 7 11.04 14.73 12.87
N LEU A 8 12.00 14.30 13.68
CA LEU A 8 13.28 13.78 13.20
C LEU A 8 13.10 12.45 12.45
N LEU A 9 12.26 11.55 12.97
CA LEU A 9 11.92 10.29 12.31
C LEU A 9 11.24 10.55 10.97
N SER A 10 10.22 11.44 10.94
CA SER A 10 9.53 11.83 9.71
C SER A 10 10.49 12.38 8.65
N PHE A 11 11.42 13.24 9.06
CA PHE A 11 12.45 13.78 8.17
C PHE A 11 13.37 12.68 7.64
N GLY A 12 13.86 11.80 8.51
CA GLY A 12 14.71 10.67 8.12
C GLY A 12 14.03 9.74 7.11
N LEU A 13 12.73 9.43 7.32
CA LEU A 13 11.94 8.62 6.39
C LEU A 13 11.79 9.29 5.03
N ILE A 14 11.54 10.60 4.99
CA ILE A 14 11.43 11.34 3.73
C ILE A 14 12.75 11.33 2.97
N VAL A 15 13.87 11.60 3.66
CA VAL A 15 15.20 11.60 3.03
C VAL A 15 15.55 10.21 2.50
N ALA A 16 15.35 9.16 3.29
CA ALA A 16 15.55 7.78 2.84
C ALA A 16 14.66 7.46 1.64
N GLY A 17 13.39 7.91 1.65
CA GLY A 17 12.44 7.77 0.55
C GLY A 17 12.92 8.43 -0.73
N ILE A 18 13.42 9.66 -0.65
CA ILE A 18 13.99 10.41 -1.78
C ILE A 18 15.16 9.64 -2.42
N PHE A 19 16.12 9.19 -1.61
CA PHE A 19 17.28 8.46 -2.11
C PHE A 19 16.88 7.10 -2.73
N SER A 20 15.96 6.36 -2.10
CA SER A 20 15.47 5.09 -2.63
C SER A 20 14.77 5.28 -3.97
N ALA A 21 13.83 6.24 -4.07
CA ALA A 21 13.13 6.53 -5.33
C ALA A 21 14.08 7.01 -6.42
N ALA A 22 15.02 7.91 -6.10
CA ALA A 22 16.02 8.39 -7.05
C ALA A 22 16.94 7.26 -7.55
N PHE A 23 17.31 6.34 -6.67
CA PHE A 23 18.10 5.15 -7.04
C PHE A 23 17.31 4.23 -7.95
N GLY A 24 16.04 3.95 -7.66
CA GLY A 24 15.16 3.16 -8.53
C GLY A 24 15.01 3.79 -9.92
N LEU A 25 14.75 5.09 -9.98
CA LEU A 25 14.59 5.82 -11.24
C LEU A 25 15.89 5.87 -12.06
N LYS A 26 17.00 6.28 -11.44
CA LYS A 26 18.24 6.59 -12.16
C LYS A 26 19.20 5.39 -12.27
N GLY A 27 19.23 4.51 -11.27
CA GLY A 27 20.06 3.32 -11.27
C GLY A 27 19.49 2.13 -12.02
N PHE A 28 18.18 2.17 -12.34
CA PHE A 28 17.51 1.09 -13.05
C PHE A 28 16.73 1.58 -14.28
N LEU A 29 15.71 2.41 -14.14
CA LEU A 29 14.73 2.67 -15.20
C LEU A 29 15.28 3.50 -16.35
N LEU A 30 16.01 4.58 -16.05
CA LEU A 30 16.43 5.55 -17.07
C LEU A 30 17.32 4.95 -18.13
N SER A 31 18.24 4.05 -17.77
CA SER A 31 19.14 3.35 -18.72
C SER A 31 18.41 2.38 -19.64
N SER A 32 17.31 1.81 -19.17
CA SER A 32 16.51 0.83 -19.93
C SER A 32 15.32 1.44 -20.67
N HIS A 33 15.12 2.75 -20.60
CA HIS A 33 13.96 3.46 -21.17
C HIS A 33 12.61 2.95 -20.66
N PHE A 34 12.58 2.45 -19.44
CA PHE A 34 11.33 2.12 -18.77
C PHE A 34 10.79 3.36 -18.07
N ILE A 35 9.48 3.41 -17.92
CA ILE A 35 8.81 4.50 -17.19
C ILE A 35 8.12 3.94 -15.94
N ASP A 36 7.94 4.80 -14.97
CA ASP A 36 7.11 4.54 -13.80
C ASP A 36 5.63 4.84 -14.09
N GLY A 37 4.77 4.64 -13.13
CA GLY A 37 3.39 5.14 -13.15
C GLY A 37 3.29 6.61 -12.75
N GLY A 38 2.07 7.12 -12.81
CA GLY A 38 1.71 8.41 -12.27
C GLY A 38 2.33 9.62 -12.95
N VAL A 39 2.41 10.72 -12.21
CA VAL A 39 2.99 11.99 -12.69
C VAL A 39 4.48 11.83 -12.98
N THR A 40 5.17 10.99 -12.21
CA THR A 40 6.57 10.64 -12.49
C THR A 40 6.71 9.94 -13.83
N GLY A 41 5.82 9.00 -14.15
CA GLY A 41 5.78 8.32 -15.46
C GLY A 41 5.50 9.28 -16.61
N ILE A 42 4.55 10.19 -16.45
CA ILE A 42 4.30 11.26 -17.42
C ILE A 42 5.56 12.12 -17.62
N SER A 43 6.24 12.47 -16.53
CA SER A 43 7.49 13.26 -16.56
C SER A 43 8.59 12.53 -17.32
N MET A 44 8.75 11.21 -17.11
CA MET A 44 9.73 10.37 -17.81
C MET A 44 9.41 10.25 -19.30
N LEU A 45 8.14 10.04 -19.66
CA LEU A 45 7.70 9.97 -21.03
C LEU A 45 7.96 11.29 -21.76
N LEU A 46 7.59 12.42 -21.16
CA LEU A 46 7.86 13.74 -21.72
C LEU A 46 9.35 14.05 -21.80
N ALA A 47 10.14 13.64 -20.80
CA ALA A 47 11.60 13.78 -20.85
C ALA A 47 12.21 13.04 -22.04
N SER A 48 11.72 11.85 -22.33
CA SER A 48 12.16 11.05 -23.47
C SER A 48 11.78 11.69 -24.82
N ILE A 49 10.55 12.19 -24.94
CA ILE A 49 10.03 12.78 -26.19
C ILE A 49 10.64 14.17 -26.44
N LEU A 50 10.67 15.03 -25.41
CA LEU A 50 11.09 16.44 -25.52
C LEU A 50 12.60 16.60 -25.33
N LYS A 51 13.33 15.52 -24.96
CA LYS A 51 14.75 15.55 -24.58
C LYS A 51 15.05 16.59 -23.47
N ALA A 52 14.07 16.81 -22.58
CA ALA A 52 14.19 17.74 -21.48
C ALA A 52 14.67 17.03 -20.21
N PRO A 53 15.34 17.73 -19.28
CA PRO A 53 15.81 17.11 -18.05
C PRO A 53 14.63 16.66 -17.16
N LEU A 54 14.61 15.38 -16.80
CA LEU A 54 13.59 14.75 -15.97
C LEU A 54 13.36 15.49 -14.65
N SER A 55 14.45 15.95 -14.01
CA SER A 55 14.40 16.70 -12.76
C SER A 55 13.51 17.95 -12.83
N VAL A 56 13.56 18.67 -13.93
CA VAL A 56 12.75 19.89 -14.16
C VAL A 56 11.28 19.50 -14.40
N LEU A 57 11.03 18.47 -15.20
CA LEU A 57 9.69 18.03 -15.54
C LEU A 57 8.95 17.49 -14.30
N ILE A 58 9.62 16.73 -13.46
CA ILE A 58 9.03 16.25 -12.20
C ILE A 58 8.56 17.42 -11.34
N LEU A 59 9.35 18.49 -11.20
CA LEU A 59 8.97 19.67 -10.45
C LEU A 59 7.74 20.36 -11.07
N ILE A 60 7.81 20.68 -12.34
CA ILE A 60 6.78 21.49 -13.02
C ILE A 60 5.44 20.76 -13.04
N ILE A 61 5.43 19.46 -13.38
CA ILE A 61 4.21 18.68 -13.55
C ILE A 61 3.57 18.36 -12.19
N ASN A 62 4.36 18.19 -11.13
CA ASN A 62 3.83 17.97 -9.78
C ASN A 62 3.27 19.24 -9.11
N LEU A 63 3.70 20.43 -9.53
CA LEU A 63 3.35 21.70 -8.88
C LEU A 63 1.83 21.95 -8.77
N PRO A 64 1.00 21.75 -9.83
CA PRO A 64 -0.43 21.94 -9.74
C PRO A 64 -1.09 20.95 -8.75
N PHE A 65 -0.63 19.69 -8.67
CA PHE A 65 -1.18 18.72 -7.74
C PHE A 65 -0.86 19.07 -6.28
N VAL A 66 0.34 19.55 -6.01
CA VAL A 66 0.71 20.00 -4.65
C VAL A 66 -0.05 21.25 -4.26
N ALA A 67 -0.28 22.19 -5.19
CA ALA A 67 -1.11 23.37 -4.95
C ALA A 67 -2.56 22.98 -4.59
N LEU A 68 -3.11 21.97 -5.25
CA LEU A 68 -4.40 21.38 -4.90
C LEU A 68 -4.37 20.69 -3.53
N GLY A 69 -3.33 19.93 -3.25
CA GLY A 69 -3.12 19.27 -1.95
C GLY A 69 -3.04 20.26 -0.78
N TYR A 70 -2.47 21.44 -1.00
CA TYR A 70 -2.43 22.50 -0.01
C TYR A 70 -3.83 22.93 0.45
N ARG A 71 -4.78 23.01 -0.47
CA ARG A 71 -6.17 23.40 -0.16
C ARG A 71 -6.98 22.27 0.48
N GLN A 72 -6.71 21.02 0.11
CA GLN A 72 -7.55 19.87 0.47
C GLN A 72 -7.05 19.09 1.69
N ILE A 73 -5.75 18.96 1.88
CA ILE A 73 -5.13 18.15 2.93
C ILE A 73 -4.54 19.03 4.02
N GLY A 74 -3.85 20.13 3.66
CA GLY A 74 -3.33 21.09 4.60
C GLY A 74 -1.90 21.55 4.35
N ARG A 75 -1.52 22.65 5.01
CA ARG A 75 -0.24 23.35 4.80
C ARG A 75 1.00 22.50 5.11
N ALA A 76 0.97 21.77 6.22
CA ALA A 76 2.13 20.97 6.66
C ALA A 76 2.44 19.84 5.67
N PHE A 77 1.41 19.16 5.17
CA PHE A 77 1.53 18.12 4.14
C PHE A 77 2.09 18.70 2.84
N ALA A 78 1.52 19.79 2.35
CA ALA A 78 1.94 20.41 1.10
C ALA A 78 3.41 20.88 1.15
N ILE A 79 3.84 21.52 2.24
CA ILE A 79 5.24 21.95 2.40
C ILE A 79 6.19 20.75 2.39
N LYS A 80 5.88 19.69 3.13
CA LYS A 80 6.68 18.47 3.13
C LYS A 80 6.76 17.84 1.75
N SER A 81 5.63 17.77 1.03
CA SER A 81 5.57 17.21 -0.33
C SER A 81 6.36 18.05 -1.34
N VAL A 82 6.26 19.38 -1.30
CA VAL A 82 7.11 20.26 -2.12
C VAL A 82 8.58 20.00 -1.86
N LEU A 83 8.99 19.94 -0.58
CA LEU A 83 10.38 19.69 -0.21
C LEU A 83 10.83 18.29 -0.64
N SER A 84 9.95 17.29 -0.57
CA SER A 84 10.25 15.92 -0.98
C SER A 84 10.43 15.81 -2.50
N ILE A 85 9.51 16.40 -3.28
CA ILE A 85 9.58 16.42 -4.75
C ILE A 85 10.78 17.24 -5.22
N ALA A 86 11.06 18.39 -4.59
CA ALA A 86 12.26 19.18 -4.88
C ALA A 86 13.53 18.41 -4.52
N GLY A 87 13.55 17.71 -3.38
CA GLY A 87 14.64 16.85 -2.98
C GLY A 87 14.89 15.71 -3.96
N LEU A 88 13.81 15.03 -4.45
CA LEU A 88 13.90 14.03 -5.49
C LEU A 88 14.49 14.60 -6.79
N SER A 89 13.99 15.75 -7.22
CA SER A 89 14.49 16.46 -8.41
C SER A 89 15.98 16.79 -8.28
N LEU A 90 16.41 17.35 -7.15
CA LEU A 90 17.81 17.64 -6.88
C LEU A 90 18.67 16.38 -6.83
N CYS A 91 18.18 15.32 -6.21
CA CYS A 91 18.87 14.03 -6.17
C CYS A 91 19.06 13.46 -7.59
N LEU A 92 18.03 13.49 -8.42
CA LEU A 92 18.13 13.09 -9.82
C LEU A 92 19.09 13.95 -10.65
N GLN A 93 19.19 15.24 -10.34
CA GLN A 93 20.09 16.15 -11.05
C GLN A 93 21.56 15.94 -10.67
N PHE A 94 21.85 15.88 -9.38
CA PHE A 94 23.23 15.98 -8.88
C PHE A 94 23.84 14.65 -8.47
N VAL A 95 23.05 13.67 -8.01
CA VAL A 95 23.57 12.36 -7.60
C VAL A 95 23.77 11.48 -8.83
N ARG A 96 24.94 10.90 -8.96
CA ARG A 96 25.26 9.91 -10.01
C ARG A 96 25.07 8.53 -9.42
N PHE A 97 24.10 7.78 -9.96
CA PHE A 97 23.93 6.37 -9.65
C PHE A 97 24.51 5.56 -10.81
N PRO A 98 25.22 4.45 -10.53
CA PRO A 98 25.65 3.53 -11.59
C PRO A 98 24.45 2.77 -12.16
N ASP A 99 24.52 2.37 -13.42
CA ASP A 99 23.61 1.38 -13.98
C ASP A 99 23.87 0.04 -13.31
N VAL A 100 22.87 -0.48 -12.60
CA VAL A 100 23.05 -1.63 -11.71
C VAL A 100 23.09 -2.93 -12.49
N THR A 101 22.25 -3.05 -13.51
CA THR A 101 22.15 -4.29 -14.31
C THR A 101 21.61 -4.01 -15.71
N PRO A 102 22.14 -4.72 -16.74
CA PRO A 102 21.60 -4.65 -18.09
C PRO A 102 20.36 -5.55 -18.27
N ASP A 103 20.04 -6.42 -17.32
CA ASP A 103 18.90 -7.32 -17.40
C ASP A 103 17.58 -6.54 -17.20
N LYS A 104 16.73 -6.60 -18.23
CA LYS A 104 15.47 -5.86 -18.27
C LYS A 104 14.48 -6.30 -17.18
N LEU A 105 14.44 -7.60 -16.86
CA LEU A 105 13.54 -8.13 -15.84
C LEU A 105 13.98 -7.67 -14.44
N LEU A 106 15.27 -7.79 -14.14
CA LEU A 106 15.83 -7.31 -12.88
C LEU A 106 15.66 -5.80 -12.75
N THR A 107 15.88 -5.05 -13.83
CA THR A 107 15.64 -3.61 -13.87
C THR A 107 14.20 -3.26 -13.52
N ALA A 108 13.22 -3.94 -14.11
CA ALA A 108 11.82 -3.68 -13.85
C ALA A 108 11.43 -4.00 -12.39
N VAL A 109 11.82 -5.17 -11.91
CA VAL A 109 11.44 -5.63 -10.56
C VAL A 109 12.12 -4.82 -9.47
N PHE A 110 13.47 -4.71 -9.54
CA PHE A 110 14.21 -3.98 -8.50
C PHE A 110 14.05 -2.46 -8.61
N GLY A 111 13.95 -1.91 -9.82
CA GLY A 111 13.62 -0.51 -10.02
C GLY A 111 12.26 -0.17 -9.39
N GLY A 112 11.24 -0.98 -9.65
CA GLY A 112 9.93 -0.85 -9.02
C GLY A 112 9.98 -1.00 -7.48
N PHE A 113 10.75 -1.97 -6.98
CA PHE A 113 10.96 -2.13 -5.54
C PHE A 113 11.54 -0.87 -4.89
N PHE A 114 12.63 -0.31 -5.42
CA PHE A 114 13.25 0.90 -4.83
C PHE A 114 12.37 2.14 -4.98
N ILE A 115 11.66 2.30 -6.09
CA ILE A 115 10.69 3.38 -6.28
C ILE A 115 9.55 3.24 -5.26
N GLY A 116 8.94 2.07 -5.19
CA GLY A 116 7.86 1.79 -4.25
C GLY A 116 8.29 1.95 -2.78
N ALA A 117 9.51 1.50 -2.45
CA ALA A 117 10.09 1.74 -1.13
C ALA A 117 10.26 3.23 -0.84
N GLY A 118 10.72 4.00 -1.83
CA GLY A 118 10.87 5.44 -1.71
C GLY A 118 9.55 6.15 -1.46
N ILE A 119 8.52 5.84 -2.24
CA ILE A 119 7.18 6.39 -2.10
C ILE A 119 6.58 6.00 -0.75
N GLY A 120 6.62 4.72 -0.38
CA GLY A 120 6.07 4.24 0.89
C GLY A 120 6.73 4.88 2.12
N LEU A 121 8.06 5.06 2.10
CA LEU A 121 8.78 5.76 3.16
C LEU A 121 8.40 7.24 3.24
N ALA A 122 8.25 7.93 2.10
CA ALA A 122 7.83 9.32 2.07
C ALA A 122 6.41 9.50 2.63
N ILE A 123 5.48 8.63 2.28
CA ILE A 123 4.09 8.64 2.80
C ILE A 123 4.10 8.41 4.32
N ARG A 124 4.88 7.46 4.83
CA ARG A 124 5.06 7.27 6.28
C ARG A 124 5.69 8.48 6.97
N GLY A 125 6.52 9.24 6.27
CA GLY A 125 7.08 10.52 6.70
C GLY A 125 6.05 11.67 6.66
N GLY A 126 4.86 11.45 6.09
CA GLY A 126 3.80 12.44 5.93
C GLY A 126 4.00 13.38 4.75
N ALA A 127 4.59 12.90 3.66
CA ALA A 127 4.78 13.59 2.39
C ALA A 127 4.50 12.63 1.22
N VAL A 128 4.37 13.16 0.02
CA VAL A 128 4.33 12.38 -1.23
C VAL A 128 5.50 12.77 -2.13
N LEU A 129 5.93 11.84 -2.97
CA LEU A 129 6.92 12.06 -4.03
C LEU A 129 6.28 12.24 -5.40
N ASP A 130 5.01 11.84 -5.54
CA ASP A 130 4.24 11.92 -6.78
C ASP A 130 2.87 12.56 -6.54
N GLY A 131 2.45 13.42 -7.46
CA GLY A 131 1.17 14.12 -7.40
C GLY A 131 -0.05 13.27 -7.76
N THR A 132 0.15 12.09 -8.32
CA THR A 132 -0.94 11.19 -8.73
C THR A 132 -1.85 10.83 -7.56
N GLU A 133 -1.27 10.59 -6.38
CA GLU A 133 -2.02 10.26 -5.18
C GLU A 133 -2.94 11.41 -4.75
N ILE A 134 -2.46 12.65 -4.90
CA ILE A 134 -3.27 13.85 -4.63
C ILE A 134 -4.39 13.97 -5.68
N ALA A 135 -4.06 13.76 -6.96
CA ALA A 135 -5.04 13.81 -8.05
C ALA A 135 -6.14 12.76 -7.86
N ALA A 136 -5.75 11.53 -7.58
CA ALA A 136 -6.68 10.43 -7.36
C ALA A 136 -7.61 10.66 -6.16
N LEU A 137 -7.07 11.18 -5.05
CA LEU A 137 -7.86 11.56 -3.88
C LEU A 137 -8.88 12.65 -4.21
N LEU A 138 -8.52 13.62 -5.05
CA LEU A 138 -9.42 14.70 -5.44
C LEU A 138 -10.56 14.19 -6.32
N VAL A 139 -10.25 13.35 -7.32
CA VAL A 139 -11.26 12.79 -8.22
C VAL A 139 -12.20 11.86 -7.46
N SER A 140 -11.69 11.01 -6.58
CA SER A 140 -12.53 10.09 -5.80
C SER A 140 -13.47 10.80 -4.82
N ARG A 141 -13.13 11.99 -4.34
CA ARG A 141 -14.03 12.82 -3.51
C ARG A 141 -15.16 13.48 -4.32
N THR A 142 -14.93 13.70 -5.60
CA THR A 142 -15.90 14.36 -6.49
C THR A 142 -16.82 13.34 -7.17
N SER A 143 -16.36 12.10 -7.32
CA SER A 143 -17.12 11.01 -7.95
C SER A 143 -17.52 9.98 -6.90
N SER A 144 -18.79 9.61 -6.86
CA SER A 144 -19.29 8.51 -6.03
C SER A 144 -19.05 7.12 -6.65
N LEU A 145 -18.61 7.07 -7.91
CA LEU A 145 -18.44 5.85 -8.69
C LEU A 145 -16.99 5.36 -8.73
N LEU A 146 -16.01 6.24 -8.52
CA LEU A 146 -14.60 5.93 -8.67
C LEU A 146 -13.87 6.02 -7.33
N ASN A 147 -13.20 4.94 -6.95
CA ASN A 147 -12.28 4.92 -5.83
C ASN A 147 -10.91 5.50 -6.23
N VAL A 148 -10.08 5.85 -5.24
CA VAL A 148 -8.70 6.36 -5.48
C VAL A 148 -7.91 5.40 -6.37
N GLY A 149 -8.00 4.09 -6.10
CA GLY A 149 -7.31 3.06 -6.88
C GLY A 149 -7.75 2.98 -8.33
N ASP A 150 -9.06 3.14 -8.60
CA ASP A 150 -9.59 3.11 -9.97
C ASP A 150 -9.06 4.28 -10.81
N VAL A 151 -8.96 5.46 -10.21
CA VAL A 151 -8.42 6.66 -10.87
C VAL A 151 -6.93 6.48 -11.19
N ILE A 152 -6.15 5.97 -10.24
CA ILE A 152 -4.72 5.68 -10.45
C ILE A 152 -4.55 4.62 -11.56
N LEU A 153 -5.34 3.55 -11.53
CA LEU A 153 -5.30 2.50 -12.55
C LEU A 153 -5.59 3.05 -13.93
N LEU A 154 -6.64 3.87 -14.08
CA LEU A 154 -7.05 4.46 -15.35
C LEU A 154 -5.97 5.40 -15.91
N LEU A 155 -5.39 6.24 -15.06
CA LEU A 155 -4.26 7.10 -15.42
C LEU A 155 -3.06 6.28 -15.91
N ASN A 156 -2.72 5.22 -15.20
CA ASN A 156 -1.59 4.36 -15.56
C ASN A 156 -1.82 3.59 -16.86
N ILE A 157 -3.04 3.12 -17.11
CA ILE A 157 -3.39 2.51 -18.40
C ILE A 157 -3.12 3.49 -19.55
N LEU A 158 -3.56 4.74 -19.43
CA LEU A 158 -3.32 5.76 -20.45
C LEU A 158 -1.82 6.06 -20.64
N ILE A 159 -1.07 6.15 -19.54
CA ILE A 159 0.38 6.38 -19.56
C ILE A 159 1.09 5.24 -20.28
N PHE A 160 0.79 3.98 -19.91
CA PHE A 160 1.46 2.82 -20.53
C PHE A 160 1.06 2.57 -21.98
N LEU A 161 -0.19 2.86 -22.37
CA LEU A 161 -0.61 2.84 -23.77
C LEU A 161 0.15 3.90 -24.58
N THR A 162 0.30 5.09 -24.06
CA THR A 162 1.08 6.15 -24.70
C THR A 162 2.55 5.76 -24.77
N ALA A 163 3.10 5.15 -23.71
CA ALA A 163 4.46 4.64 -23.69
C ALA A 163 4.67 3.54 -24.75
N ALA A 164 3.72 2.64 -24.93
CA ALA A 164 3.79 1.59 -25.96
C ALA A 164 3.92 2.19 -27.36
N PHE A 165 3.25 3.31 -27.62
CA PHE A 165 3.31 4.00 -28.89
C PHE A 165 4.65 4.70 -29.14
N PHE A 166 5.21 5.38 -28.13
CA PHE A 166 6.43 6.19 -28.28
C PHE A 166 7.73 5.42 -27.96
N LEU A 167 7.71 4.51 -27.00
CA LEU A 167 8.89 3.78 -26.51
C LEU A 167 8.92 2.32 -26.95
N GLY A 168 7.83 1.84 -27.55
CA GLY A 168 7.66 0.45 -27.96
C GLY A 168 6.98 -0.43 -26.91
N VAL A 169 6.38 -1.52 -27.39
CA VAL A 169 5.58 -2.45 -26.57
C VAL A 169 6.38 -3.08 -25.45
N ASP A 170 7.62 -3.51 -25.73
CA ASP A 170 8.50 -4.13 -24.73
C ASP A 170 8.74 -3.19 -23.53
N SER A 171 9.08 -1.92 -23.80
CA SER A 171 9.30 -0.92 -22.75
C SER A 171 8.04 -0.69 -21.93
N ALA A 172 6.88 -0.67 -22.56
CA ALA A 172 5.60 -0.53 -21.85
C ALA A 172 5.29 -1.74 -20.97
N LEU A 173 5.53 -2.96 -21.45
CA LEU A 173 5.31 -4.19 -20.66
C LEU A 173 6.23 -4.25 -19.43
N TYR A 174 7.51 -3.93 -19.59
CA TYR A 174 8.43 -3.83 -18.44
C TYR A 174 8.07 -2.69 -17.50
N SER A 175 7.53 -1.58 -18.00
CA SER A 175 7.02 -0.47 -17.18
C SER A 175 5.81 -0.89 -16.36
N ILE A 176 4.88 -1.66 -16.92
CA ILE A 176 3.76 -2.26 -16.18
C ILE A 176 4.28 -3.19 -15.06
N LEU A 177 5.29 -3.99 -15.33
CA LEU A 177 5.91 -4.84 -14.31
C LEU A 177 6.59 -4.02 -13.21
N THR A 178 7.29 -2.93 -13.59
CA THR A 178 7.88 -1.98 -12.64
C THR A 178 6.81 -1.39 -11.72
N TYR A 179 5.71 -0.91 -12.29
CA TYR A 179 4.60 -0.37 -11.52
C TYR A 179 3.96 -1.41 -10.60
N ALA A 180 3.79 -2.64 -11.05
CA ALA A 180 3.27 -3.72 -10.23
C ALA A 180 4.19 -4.02 -9.01
N ALA A 181 5.51 -4.07 -9.24
CA ALA A 181 6.49 -4.23 -8.17
C ALA A 181 6.47 -3.03 -7.19
N ALA A 182 6.40 -1.80 -7.70
CA ALA A 182 6.31 -0.59 -6.89
C ALA A 182 5.04 -0.58 -6.04
N SER A 183 3.88 -0.86 -6.64
CA SER A 183 2.59 -0.89 -5.93
C SER A 183 2.58 -1.91 -4.79
N ARG A 184 3.10 -3.11 -5.02
CA ARG A 184 3.20 -4.13 -3.97
C ARG A 184 4.16 -3.73 -2.85
N THR A 185 5.26 -3.06 -3.19
CA THR A 185 6.21 -2.56 -2.19
C THR A 185 5.61 -1.43 -1.35
N ILE A 186 4.87 -0.51 -1.98
CA ILE A 186 4.14 0.57 -1.28
C ILE A 186 3.14 -0.04 -0.30
N GLU A 187 2.30 -0.97 -0.78
CA GLU A 187 1.29 -1.66 0.03
C GLU A 187 1.92 -2.34 1.25
N PHE A 188 3.02 -3.08 1.02
CA PHE A 188 3.78 -3.72 2.09
C PHE A 188 4.34 -2.72 3.12
N LEU A 189 4.89 -1.61 2.66
CA LEU A 189 5.44 -0.59 3.56
C LEU A 189 4.36 0.17 4.33
N LEU A 190 3.20 0.41 3.75
CA LEU A 190 2.12 1.15 4.41
C LEU A 190 1.35 0.28 5.39
N HIS A 191 0.98 -0.91 4.99
CA HIS A 191 0.11 -1.80 5.77
C HIS A 191 0.89 -2.89 6.51
N GLY A 192 2.13 -3.20 6.08
CA GLY A 192 2.94 -4.26 6.68
C GLY A 192 2.42 -5.66 6.32
N ILE A 193 2.85 -6.65 7.11
CA ILE A 193 2.39 -8.04 7.01
C ILE A 193 1.15 -8.27 7.87
N GLU A 194 0.86 -7.34 8.79
CA GLU A 194 -0.19 -7.49 9.79
C GLU A 194 -1.52 -6.93 9.26
N GLU A 195 -2.17 -7.69 8.39
CA GLU A 195 -3.60 -7.50 8.13
C GLU A 195 -4.39 -8.11 9.27
N TYR A 196 -5.29 -7.32 9.85
CA TYR A 196 -6.27 -7.86 10.79
C TYR A 196 -7.31 -8.68 10.04
N THR A 197 -7.68 -9.78 10.68
CA THR A 197 -8.68 -10.71 10.12
C THR A 197 -9.73 -10.95 11.17
N SER A 198 -10.99 -10.77 10.81
CA SER A 198 -12.10 -11.25 11.62
C SER A 198 -12.30 -12.74 11.36
N ILE A 199 -12.54 -13.48 12.40
CA ILE A 199 -12.89 -14.89 12.35
C ILE A 199 -14.26 -15.05 13.00
N ILE A 200 -15.18 -15.65 12.26
CA ILE A 200 -16.49 -16.07 12.78
C ILE A 200 -16.47 -17.59 12.87
N ILE A 201 -16.85 -18.10 14.03
CA ILE A 201 -16.86 -19.52 14.33
C ILE A 201 -18.27 -19.92 14.78
N ILE A 202 -18.82 -20.93 14.14
CA ILE A 202 -20.11 -21.52 14.48
C ILE A 202 -19.86 -22.99 14.80
N SER A 203 -20.15 -23.38 16.04
CA SER A 203 -19.90 -24.73 16.55
C SER A 203 -20.89 -25.07 17.64
N ASN A 204 -21.14 -26.36 17.84
CA ASN A 204 -21.90 -26.85 18.99
C ASN A 204 -21.09 -26.83 20.30
N GLN A 205 -19.77 -26.64 20.20
CA GLN A 205 -18.83 -26.55 21.33
C GLN A 205 -18.34 -25.10 21.49
N SER A 206 -19.23 -24.12 21.34
CA SER A 206 -18.90 -22.70 21.37
C SER A 206 -18.22 -22.26 22.67
N GLU A 207 -18.68 -22.76 23.81
CA GLU A 207 -18.13 -22.38 25.14
C GLU A 207 -16.69 -22.88 25.32
N GLU A 208 -16.40 -24.15 24.97
CA GLU A 208 -15.07 -24.74 25.05
C GLU A 208 -14.11 -24.02 24.11
N ILE A 209 -14.54 -23.71 22.90
CA ILE A 209 -13.76 -22.96 21.91
C ILE A 209 -13.49 -21.55 22.42
N LYS A 210 -14.48 -20.86 22.98
CA LYS A 210 -14.34 -19.54 23.57
C LYS A 210 -13.26 -19.56 24.66
N GLN A 211 -13.31 -20.51 25.57
CA GLN A 211 -12.33 -20.66 26.65
C GLN A 211 -10.93 -20.96 26.11
N ALA A 212 -10.81 -21.76 25.07
CA ALA A 212 -9.53 -22.03 24.41
C ALA A 212 -8.93 -20.78 23.78
N LEU A 213 -9.74 -19.98 23.07
CA LEU A 213 -9.30 -18.74 22.45
C LEU A 213 -8.86 -17.68 23.49
N ILE A 214 -9.58 -17.56 24.60
CA ILE A 214 -9.25 -16.62 25.67
C ILE A 214 -8.00 -17.10 26.43
N ASN A 215 -7.97 -18.35 26.90
CA ASN A 215 -6.95 -18.82 27.83
C ASN A 215 -5.65 -19.24 27.15
N ARG A 216 -5.72 -19.87 25.96
CA ARG A 216 -4.53 -20.34 25.22
C ARG A 216 -3.94 -19.26 24.31
N LEU A 217 -4.80 -18.49 23.63
CA LEU A 217 -4.36 -17.51 22.63
C LEU A 217 -4.40 -16.07 23.14
N ASN A 218 -4.98 -15.83 24.32
CA ASN A 218 -5.15 -14.49 24.92
C ASN A 218 -5.79 -13.50 23.94
N ARG A 219 -6.92 -13.89 23.33
CA ARG A 219 -7.66 -13.08 22.35
C ARG A 219 -9.05 -12.74 22.87
N GLY A 220 -9.49 -11.52 22.53
CA GLY A 220 -10.86 -11.10 22.79
C GLY A 220 -11.83 -11.88 21.91
N VAL A 221 -12.88 -12.40 22.52
CA VAL A 221 -13.96 -13.10 21.83
C VAL A 221 -15.28 -12.41 22.15
N THR A 222 -16.04 -12.08 21.12
CA THR A 222 -17.41 -11.58 21.26
C THR A 222 -18.37 -12.69 20.86
N VAL A 223 -19.42 -12.88 21.66
CA VAL A 223 -20.44 -13.88 21.38
C VAL A 223 -21.68 -13.19 20.83
N PHE A 224 -22.13 -13.62 19.66
CA PHE A 224 -23.42 -13.24 19.10
C PHE A 224 -24.41 -14.39 19.29
N LYS A 225 -25.63 -14.08 19.70
CA LYS A 225 -26.73 -15.04 19.70
C LYS A 225 -27.35 -15.09 18.30
N GLY A 226 -27.29 -16.23 17.67
CA GLY A 226 -27.88 -16.48 16.35
C GLY A 226 -29.11 -17.37 16.47
N ALA A 227 -30.12 -17.10 15.65
CA ALA A 227 -31.21 -18.04 15.45
C ALA A 227 -30.73 -19.23 14.61
N GLY A 228 -31.34 -20.38 14.77
CA GLY A 228 -31.08 -21.55 13.96
C GLY A 228 -31.41 -21.33 12.48
N GLY A 229 -30.87 -22.19 11.63
CA GLY A 229 -31.01 -22.12 10.18
C GLY A 229 -30.86 -23.51 9.54
N LEU A 230 -30.61 -23.52 8.23
CA LEU A 230 -30.31 -24.72 7.49
C LEU A 230 -28.82 -24.99 7.46
N GLY A 231 -28.36 -26.09 8.07
CA GLY A 231 -26.95 -26.53 8.03
C GLY A 231 -26.84 -27.89 7.35
N SER A 232 -25.63 -28.48 7.38
CA SER A 232 -25.34 -29.81 6.81
C SER A 232 -26.17 -30.94 7.44
N SER A 233 -26.65 -30.75 8.67
CA SER A 233 -27.50 -31.68 9.43
C SER A 233 -29.02 -31.41 9.28
N GLY A 234 -29.43 -30.51 8.38
CA GLY A 234 -30.82 -30.11 8.20
C GLY A 234 -31.18 -28.79 8.89
N VAL A 235 -32.50 -28.53 9.02
CA VAL A 235 -33.03 -27.33 9.67
C VAL A 235 -32.87 -27.48 11.18
N ASP A 236 -32.16 -26.57 11.81
CA ASP A 236 -32.02 -26.45 13.24
C ASP A 236 -32.67 -25.16 13.70
N GLN A 237 -33.60 -25.23 14.65
CA GLN A 237 -34.33 -24.10 15.23
C GLN A 237 -33.73 -23.64 16.55
N ALA A 238 -32.68 -24.30 17.06
CA ALA A 238 -32.07 -23.95 18.31
C ALA A 238 -31.25 -22.65 18.19
N GLU A 239 -31.31 -21.82 19.22
CA GLU A 239 -30.38 -20.67 19.36
C GLU A 239 -28.95 -21.18 19.43
N ARG A 240 -28.06 -20.56 18.67
CA ARG A 240 -26.63 -20.87 18.64
C ARG A 240 -25.81 -19.67 19.00
N GLU A 241 -24.70 -19.91 19.70
CA GLU A 241 -23.70 -18.90 19.93
C GLU A 241 -22.72 -18.90 18.75
N ILE A 242 -22.52 -17.71 18.21
CA ILE A 242 -21.56 -17.43 17.14
C ILE A 242 -20.41 -16.66 17.77
N LEU A 243 -19.21 -17.21 17.67
CA LEU A 243 -18.01 -16.58 18.21
C LEU A 243 -17.39 -15.68 17.14
N PHE A 244 -17.09 -14.46 17.53
CA PHE A 244 -16.38 -13.49 16.71
C PHE A 244 -15.09 -13.10 17.41
N CYS A 245 -13.97 -13.22 16.71
CA CYS A 245 -12.68 -12.73 17.19
C CYS A 245 -11.91 -12.02 16.08
N VAL A 246 -11.07 -11.08 16.48
CA VAL A 246 -10.18 -10.35 15.57
C VAL A 246 -8.74 -10.71 15.93
N VAL A 247 -8.01 -11.17 14.94
CA VAL A 247 -6.63 -11.62 15.07
C VAL A 247 -5.76 -11.09 13.94
N THR A 248 -4.45 -11.18 14.08
CA THR A 248 -3.55 -10.92 12.95
C THR A 248 -3.54 -12.08 11.97
N ARG A 249 -3.20 -11.83 10.71
CA ARG A 249 -3.10 -12.87 9.67
C ARG A 249 -2.20 -14.05 10.08
N LEU A 250 -1.16 -13.77 10.87
CA LEU A 250 -0.24 -14.81 11.37
C LEU A 250 -0.88 -15.75 12.40
N GLU A 251 -1.93 -15.31 13.06
CA GLU A 251 -2.61 -16.06 14.12
C GLU A 251 -3.80 -16.89 13.62
N ILE A 252 -4.21 -16.72 12.37
CA ILE A 252 -5.33 -17.48 11.79
C ILE A 252 -5.10 -18.99 11.91
N GLY A 253 -3.87 -19.46 11.63
CA GLY A 253 -3.51 -20.87 11.76
C GLY A 253 -3.66 -21.40 13.17
N ALA A 254 -3.22 -20.64 14.17
CA ALA A 254 -3.33 -21.04 15.58
C ALA A 254 -4.79 -21.09 16.05
N VAL A 255 -5.61 -20.10 15.66
CA VAL A 255 -7.06 -20.09 15.96
C VAL A 255 -7.74 -21.29 15.31
N ARG A 256 -7.51 -21.50 14.01
CA ARG A 256 -8.10 -22.61 13.27
C ARG A 256 -7.76 -23.96 13.89
N ASN A 257 -6.50 -24.18 14.24
CA ASN A 257 -6.08 -25.44 14.88
C ASN A 257 -6.75 -25.63 16.23
N ALA A 258 -6.80 -24.59 17.08
CA ALA A 258 -7.46 -24.67 18.39
C ALA A 258 -8.97 -24.96 18.28
N VAL A 259 -9.63 -24.47 17.25
CA VAL A 259 -11.04 -24.74 17.00
C VAL A 259 -11.24 -26.17 16.51
N LEU A 260 -10.46 -26.62 15.50
CA LEU A 260 -10.61 -27.95 14.90
C LEU A 260 -10.17 -29.08 15.84
N GLU A 261 -9.32 -28.81 16.83
CA GLU A 261 -9.00 -29.76 17.90
C GLU A 261 -10.23 -30.08 18.77
N LEU A 262 -11.10 -29.09 18.99
CA LEU A 262 -12.29 -29.25 19.83
C LEU A 262 -13.50 -29.73 18.99
N ASP A 263 -13.74 -29.10 17.84
CA ASP A 263 -14.81 -29.48 16.94
C ASP A 263 -14.31 -29.52 15.48
N PRO A 264 -14.01 -30.74 14.98
CA PRO A 264 -13.59 -30.91 13.58
C PRO A 264 -14.63 -30.46 12.53
N ASN A 265 -15.91 -30.35 12.93
CA ASN A 265 -17.01 -29.95 12.07
C ASN A 265 -17.38 -28.45 12.22
N ALA A 266 -16.64 -27.69 13.02
CA ALA A 266 -16.89 -26.27 13.20
C ALA A 266 -16.85 -25.52 11.87
N PHE A 267 -17.82 -24.64 11.65
CA PHE A 267 -17.79 -23.71 10.52
C PHE A 267 -16.97 -22.48 10.88
N ILE A 268 -15.92 -22.25 10.12
CA ILE A 268 -14.99 -21.14 10.33
C ILE A 268 -14.94 -20.29 9.06
N THR A 269 -15.26 -19.02 9.17
CA THR A 269 -15.06 -18.04 8.08
C THR A 269 -14.13 -16.93 8.51
N THR A 270 -13.32 -16.45 7.57
CA THR A 270 -12.34 -15.39 7.80
C THR A 270 -12.56 -14.26 6.80
N SER A 271 -12.48 -13.00 7.26
CA SER A 271 -12.56 -11.82 6.41
C SER A 271 -11.48 -10.83 6.81
N SER A 272 -10.74 -10.31 5.83
CA SER A 272 -9.75 -9.25 6.05
C SER A 272 -10.43 -7.96 6.49
N LEU A 273 -9.86 -7.30 7.50
CA LEU A 273 -10.32 -6.02 8.01
C LEU A 273 -9.34 -4.93 7.61
N SER A 274 -9.86 -3.85 7.05
CA SER A 274 -9.02 -2.72 6.60
C SER A 274 -8.46 -1.90 7.78
N ASP A 275 -9.18 -1.86 8.90
CA ASP A 275 -8.77 -1.13 10.10
C ASP A 275 -9.48 -1.69 11.33
N VAL A 276 -8.78 -1.68 12.49
CA VAL A 276 -9.30 -2.11 13.78
C VAL A 276 -8.86 -1.14 14.86
N HIS A 277 -9.82 -0.54 15.56
CA HIS A 277 -9.54 0.38 16.66
C HIS A 277 -10.15 -0.10 17.99
N GLY A 278 -9.29 -0.28 18.99
CA GLY A 278 -9.69 -0.75 20.32
C GLY A 278 -9.70 -2.29 20.46
N GLY A 279 -10.15 -2.78 21.59
CA GLY A 279 -10.25 -4.21 21.91
C GLY A 279 -8.93 -4.86 22.34
N LEU A 280 -8.99 -6.18 22.60
CA LEU A 280 -7.85 -7.05 22.95
C LEU A 280 -7.18 -7.59 21.68
N VAL A 281 -6.76 -6.67 20.80
CA VAL A 281 -6.00 -7.02 19.60
C VAL A 281 -4.52 -6.73 19.85
N LYS A 282 -3.64 -7.61 19.37
CA LYS A 282 -2.19 -7.41 19.50
C LYS A 282 -1.83 -6.13 18.73
N LYS A 283 -1.31 -5.13 19.42
CA LYS A 283 -0.85 -3.92 18.74
C LYS A 283 0.36 -4.27 17.87
N PRO A 284 0.44 -3.76 16.64
CA PRO A 284 1.61 -3.94 15.81
C PRO A 284 2.87 -3.50 16.54
N ILE A 285 3.96 -4.27 16.38
CA ILE A 285 5.23 -3.99 17.06
C ILE A 285 5.89 -2.69 16.53
N PHE A 286 5.39 -2.18 15.42
CA PHE A 286 5.90 -0.98 14.75
C PHE A 286 4.85 0.15 14.71
N HIS A 287 4.74 0.88 15.80
CA HIS A 287 4.14 2.22 15.84
C HIS A 287 5.08 3.23 16.51
#